data_fafe5ed5fddbc578798c07c24bf002c8
#
_entry.id   fafe5ed5fddbc578798c07c24bf002c8
#
_cell.length_a   1.000
_cell.length_b   1.000
_cell.length_c   1.000
_cell.angle_alpha   90.00
_cell.angle_beta   90.00
_cell.angle_gamma   90.00
#
_symmetry.space_group_name_H-M   'P 1'
#
loop_
_entity.id
_entity.type
_entity.pdbx_description
1 polymer ?
#
loop_
_entity_poly.entity_id
_entity_poly.type
_entity_poly.pdbx_seq_one_letter_code
_entity_poly.pdbx_strand_id
1 'polypeptide(L)'
;MKKYIFSLALIMVSLTAFAANKPAKVYMFGFAASFNDSTVCFTDIQEVDSAYIDSKTKFLYSRENYSYQLRDHLEEQGFNAPTCITIFAFSRKNIEKKYARLRRRYTDSGKYIVKEVSSPSFAYQAIKFEE
;
A
#
# COMPACT_ATOMS: atom_id res chain seq x y z
N MET A 1 -18.71 -1.24 -49.19
CA MET A 1 -19.60 -1.02 -48.03
C MET A 1 -19.18 -1.81 -46.80
N LYS A 2 -18.80 -3.05 -46.93
CA LYS A 2 -18.35 -3.86 -45.79
C LYS A 2 -17.09 -3.32 -45.12
N LYS A 3 -16.26 -2.56 -45.82
CA LYS A 3 -15.02 -2.01 -45.31
C LYS A 3 -15.22 -0.95 -44.22
N TYR A 4 -16.31 -0.25 -44.23
CA TYR A 4 -16.58 0.83 -43.27
C TYR A 4 -17.02 0.31 -41.90
N ILE A 5 -17.63 -0.86 -41.86
CA ILE A 5 -18.12 -1.48 -40.63
C ILE A 5 -16.92 -1.94 -39.77
N PHE A 6 -15.86 -2.44 -40.39
CA PHE A 6 -14.66 -2.89 -39.67
C PHE A 6 -13.90 -1.74 -39.01
N SER A 7 -13.85 -0.57 -39.67
CA SER A 7 -13.21 0.61 -39.09
C SER A 7 -13.93 1.12 -37.85
N LEU A 8 -15.24 1.08 -37.84
CA LEU A 8 -16.03 1.50 -36.70
C LEU A 8 -15.84 0.58 -35.50
N ALA A 9 -15.75 -0.71 -35.72
CA ALA A 9 -15.54 -1.70 -34.67
C ALA A 9 -14.18 -1.53 -34.00
N LEU A 10 -13.16 -1.19 -34.76
CA LEU A 10 -11.81 -0.94 -34.24
C LEU A 10 -11.76 0.28 -33.34
N ILE A 11 -12.47 1.34 -33.68
CA ILE A 11 -12.55 2.56 -32.89
C ILE A 11 -13.24 2.29 -31.55
N MET A 12 -14.29 1.47 -31.54
CA MET A 12 -15.02 1.11 -30.31
C MET A 12 -14.14 0.33 -29.33
N VAL A 13 -13.29 -0.56 -29.83
CA VAL A 13 -12.39 -1.36 -29.00
C VAL A 13 -11.34 -0.49 -28.33
N SER A 14 -10.83 0.53 -29.02
CA SER A 14 -9.82 1.41 -28.43
C SER A 14 -10.35 2.31 -27.31
N LEU A 15 -11.65 2.59 -27.29
CA LEU A 15 -12.28 3.42 -26.26
C LEU A 15 -12.49 2.68 -24.93
N THR A 16 -12.42 1.35 -24.90
CA THR A 16 -12.61 0.56 -23.69
C THR A 16 -11.33 0.26 -22.92
N ALA A 17 -10.17 0.74 -23.42
CA ALA A 17 -8.87 0.40 -22.85
C ALA A 17 -8.38 1.38 -21.78
N PHE A 18 -9.20 2.31 -21.31
CA PHE A 18 -8.80 3.29 -20.30
C PHE A 18 -8.81 2.70 -18.90
N ALA A 19 -7.63 2.72 -18.25
CA ALA A 19 -7.54 2.47 -16.83
C ALA A 19 -7.93 3.73 -16.05
N ALA A 20 -8.56 3.54 -14.90
CA ALA A 20 -8.96 4.64 -14.04
C ALA A 20 -8.75 4.28 -12.58
N ASN A 21 -8.37 5.26 -11.76
CA ASN A 21 -8.31 5.09 -10.32
C ASN A 21 -9.72 5.14 -9.75
N LYS A 22 -10.05 4.14 -8.94
CA LYS A 22 -11.36 4.02 -8.31
C LYS A 22 -11.22 3.84 -6.81
N PRO A 23 -12.11 4.42 -6.00
CA PRO A 23 -12.06 4.20 -4.56
C PRO A 23 -12.36 2.74 -4.23
N ALA A 24 -11.64 2.20 -3.28
CA ALA A 24 -11.81 0.82 -2.86
C ALA A 24 -11.40 0.68 -1.39
N LYS A 25 -11.97 -0.32 -0.73
CA LYS A 25 -11.51 -0.71 0.59
C LYS A 25 -10.28 -1.58 0.43
N VAL A 26 -9.19 -1.21 1.11
CA VAL A 26 -7.97 -2.01 1.12
C VAL A 26 -7.53 -2.24 2.56
N TYR A 27 -6.78 -3.30 2.76
CA TYR A 27 -6.11 -3.59 4.02
C TYR A 27 -4.63 -3.33 3.83
N MET A 28 -4.00 -2.65 4.78
CA MET A 28 -2.59 -2.33 4.67
C MET A 28 -1.90 -2.34 6.01
N PHE A 29 -0.60 -2.54 5.97
CA PHE A 29 0.27 -2.31 7.11
C PHE A 29 1.58 -1.73 6.61
N GLY A 30 2.30 -1.07 7.53
CA GLY A 30 3.60 -0.50 7.23
C GLY A 30 4.71 -1.25 7.93
N PHE A 31 5.86 -1.26 7.28
CA PHE A 31 7.11 -1.77 7.82
C PHE A 31 8.16 -0.69 7.72
N ALA A 32 8.95 -0.54 8.76
CA ALA A 32 10.02 0.45 8.80
C ALA A 32 11.29 -0.15 9.37
N ALA A 33 12.42 0.25 8.79
CA ALA A 33 13.74 -0.16 9.26
C ALA A 33 14.70 1.02 9.16
N SER A 34 15.69 1.03 10.02
CA SER A 34 16.76 2.02 9.99
C SER A 34 18.08 1.33 9.67
N PHE A 35 18.90 1.97 8.83
CA PHE A 35 20.20 1.40 8.47
C PHE A 35 21.18 1.36 9.64
N ASN A 36 21.02 2.22 10.62
CA ASN A 36 21.96 2.37 11.74
C ASN A 36 21.51 1.65 13.00
N ASP A 37 20.41 0.90 12.94
CA ASP A 37 19.82 0.27 14.11
C ASP A 37 19.22 -1.07 13.71
N SER A 38 19.25 -2.03 14.64
CA SER A 38 18.61 -3.33 14.44
C SER A 38 17.12 -3.30 14.72
N THR A 39 16.54 -2.16 15.01
CA THR A 39 15.11 -2.02 15.30
C THR A 39 14.33 -1.96 14.01
N VAL A 40 13.27 -2.78 13.91
CA VAL A 40 12.29 -2.70 12.86
C VAL A 40 10.91 -2.49 13.47
N CYS A 41 10.04 -1.80 12.73
CA CYS A 41 8.71 -1.47 13.21
C CYS A 41 7.66 -2.03 12.26
N PHE A 42 6.59 -2.55 12.84
CA PHE A 42 5.41 -2.99 12.10
C PHE A 42 4.20 -2.22 12.63
N THR A 43 3.41 -1.65 11.72
CA THR A 43 2.08 -1.19 12.14
C THR A 43 1.16 -2.40 12.25
N ASP A 44 0.04 -2.24 12.95
CA ASP A 44 -1.02 -3.23 12.86
C ASP A 44 -1.65 -3.20 11.47
N ILE A 45 -2.42 -4.23 11.15
CA ILE A 45 -3.18 -4.28 9.90
C ILE A 45 -4.34 -3.30 10.03
N GLN A 46 -4.45 -2.39 9.06
CA GLN A 46 -5.47 -1.34 9.06
C GLN A 46 -6.34 -1.47 7.83
N GLU A 47 -7.62 -1.25 8.02
CA GLU A 47 -8.59 -1.17 6.96
C GLU A 47 -8.71 0.29 6.53
N VAL A 48 -8.45 0.56 5.26
CA VAL A 48 -8.52 1.91 4.71
C VAL A 48 -9.63 1.95 3.69
N ASP A 49 -10.69 2.65 4.02
CA ASP A 49 -11.81 2.89 3.12
C ASP A 49 -11.43 4.00 2.15
N SER A 50 -11.93 3.90 0.93
CA SER A 50 -11.75 4.96 -0.08
C SER A 50 -10.30 5.23 -0.47
N ALA A 51 -9.43 4.24 -0.39
CA ALA A 51 -8.14 4.28 -1.06
C ALA A 51 -8.38 4.08 -2.55
N TYR A 52 -7.55 4.71 -3.38
CA TYR A 52 -7.73 4.63 -4.82
C TYR A 52 -6.87 3.53 -5.42
N ILE A 53 -7.47 2.73 -6.27
CA ILE A 53 -6.82 1.59 -6.93
C ILE A 53 -6.99 1.74 -8.43
N ASP A 54 -5.90 1.55 -9.18
CA ASP A 54 -5.96 1.53 -10.63
C ASP A 54 -6.74 0.29 -11.07
N SER A 55 -7.78 0.49 -11.88
CA SER A 55 -8.68 -0.59 -12.27
C SER A 55 -8.03 -1.65 -13.15
N LYS A 56 -6.95 -1.29 -13.84
CA LYS A 56 -6.24 -2.17 -14.76
C LYS A 56 -5.06 -2.88 -14.08
N THR A 57 -4.18 -2.11 -13.44
CA THR A 57 -2.97 -2.67 -12.81
C THR A 57 -3.20 -3.18 -11.41
N LYS A 58 -4.27 -2.73 -10.74
CA LYS A 58 -4.57 -3.02 -9.34
C LYS A 58 -3.53 -2.44 -8.39
N PHE A 59 -2.78 -1.44 -8.83
CA PHE A 59 -1.82 -0.74 -7.98
C PHE A 59 -2.51 0.28 -7.10
N LEU A 60 -2.00 0.41 -5.90
CA LEU A 60 -2.47 1.41 -4.95
C LEU A 60 -1.96 2.79 -5.38
N TYR A 61 -2.90 3.71 -5.59
CA TYR A 61 -2.57 5.09 -5.96
C TYR A 61 -1.78 5.75 -4.84
N SER A 62 -0.69 6.37 -5.22
CA SER A 62 0.16 7.14 -4.31
C SER A 62 0.70 6.33 -3.13
N ARG A 63 1.08 5.08 -3.40
CA ARG A 63 1.57 4.15 -2.38
C ARG A 63 2.70 4.74 -1.54
N GLU A 64 3.60 5.49 -2.17
CA GLU A 64 4.72 6.13 -1.48
C GLU A 64 4.26 7.12 -0.41
N ASN A 65 3.16 7.82 -0.65
CA ASN A 65 2.64 8.80 0.30
C ASN A 65 2.08 8.13 1.56
N TYR A 66 1.59 6.90 1.44
CA TYR A 66 1.24 6.13 2.63
C TYR A 66 2.49 5.81 3.45
N SER A 67 3.59 5.45 2.79
CA SER A 67 4.86 5.21 3.47
C SER A 67 5.40 6.48 4.12
N TYR A 68 5.20 7.62 3.50
CA TYR A 68 5.60 8.92 4.08
C TYR A 68 4.79 9.28 5.32
N GLN A 69 3.53 8.89 5.38
CA GLN A 69 2.75 9.09 6.60
C GLN A 69 3.38 8.36 7.78
N LEU A 70 3.80 7.12 7.57
CA LEU A 70 4.48 6.35 8.61
C LEU A 70 5.85 6.93 8.95
N ARG A 71 6.60 7.32 7.94
CA ARG A 71 7.91 7.95 8.14
C ARG A 71 7.80 9.19 9.02
N ASP A 72 6.86 10.07 8.70
CA ASP A 72 6.70 11.31 9.44
C ASP A 72 6.32 11.04 10.90
N HIS A 73 5.45 10.06 11.12
CA HIS A 73 5.08 9.66 12.47
C HIS A 73 6.30 9.12 13.26
N LEU A 74 7.09 8.25 12.64
CA LEU A 74 8.26 7.66 13.31
C LEU A 74 9.34 8.69 13.58
N GLU A 75 9.55 9.64 12.67
CA GLU A 75 10.51 10.72 12.90
C GLU A 75 10.11 11.59 14.07
N GLU A 76 8.80 11.86 14.24
CA GLU A 76 8.29 12.56 15.42
C GLU A 76 8.53 11.77 16.72
N GLN A 77 8.58 10.45 16.64
CA GLN A 77 8.84 9.58 17.78
C GLN A 77 10.33 9.38 18.05
N GLY A 78 11.19 10.04 17.29
CA GLY A 78 12.63 9.99 17.51
C GLY A 78 13.41 8.98 16.66
N PHE A 79 12.75 8.34 15.69
CA PHE A 79 13.47 7.48 14.74
C PHE A 79 14.21 8.33 13.72
N ASN A 80 15.48 8.04 13.52
CA ASN A 80 16.29 8.75 12.53
C ASN A 80 16.18 8.10 11.16
N ALA A 81 15.70 8.85 10.18
CA ALA A 81 15.66 8.47 8.77
C ALA A 81 15.21 7.04 8.52
N PRO A 82 14.00 6.64 8.99
CA PRO A 82 13.52 5.29 8.75
C PRO A 82 13.17 5.11 7.28
N THR A 83 13.45 3.90 6.76
CA THR A 83 12.95 3.49 5.45
C THR A 83 11.64 2.77 5.68
N CYS A 84 10.58 3.32 5.10
CA CYS A 84 9.21 2.82 5.30
C CYS A 84 8.65 2.26 4.01
N ILE A 85 7.98 1.13 4.10
CA ILE A 85 7.24 0.55 2.98
C ILE A 85 5.80 0.28 3.41
N THR A 86 4.89 0.30 2.43
CA THR A 86 3.48 0.01 2.63
C THR A 86 3.12 -1.25 1.88
N ILE A 87 2.52 -2.21 2.57
CA ILE A 87 2.07 -3.46 2.00
C ILE A 87 0.55 -3.47 2.07
N PHE A 88 -0.09 -3.82 0.98
CA PHE A 88 -1.55 -3.79 0.91
C PHE A 88 -2.10 -5.05 0.25
N ALA A 89 -3.38 -5.32 0.52
CA ALA A 89 -4.13 -6.40 -0.10
C ALA A 89 -5.61 -6.04 -0.09
N PHE A 90 -6.39 -6.76 -0.88
CA PHE A 90 -7.83 -6.49 -1.04
C PHE A 90 -8.69 -7.31 -0.08
N SER A 91 -8.12 -8.27 0.64
CA SER A 91 -8.83 -9.06 1.63
C SER A 91 -8.02 -9.16 2.91
N ARG A 92 -8.74 -9.32 4.02
CA ARG A 92 -8.11 -9.47 5.32
C ARG A 92 -7.24 -10.74 5.36
N LYS A 93 -7.71 -11.81 4.75
CA LYS A 93 -6.96 -13.07 4.71
C LYS A 93 -5.61 -12.90 4.02
N ASN A 94 -5.59 -12.19 2.90
CA ASN A 94 -4.36 -11.98 2.13
C ASN A 94 -3.38 -11.07 2.86
N ILE A 95 -3.87 -9.99 3.48
CA ILE A 95 -2.98 -9.10 4.21
C ILE A 95 -2.41 -9.78 5.46
N GLU A 96 -3.19 -10.61 6.13
CA GLU A 96 -2.71 -11.36 7.28
C GLU A 96 -1.61 -12.34 6.90
N LYS A 97 -1.71 -12.98 5.74
CA LYS A 97 -0.66 -13.85 5.23
C LYS A 97 0.63 -13.08 4.95
N LYS A 98 0.51 -11.93 4.31
CA LYS A 98 1.67 -11.07 4.01
C LYS A 98 2.32 -10.57 5.28
N TYR A 99 1.52 -10.16 6.25
CA TYR A 99 1.98 -9.68 7.54
C TYR A 99 2.74 -10.78 8.30
N ALA A 100 2.15 -11.95 8.41
CA ALA A 100 2.76 -13.07 9.13
C ALA A 100 4.08 -13.50 8.49
N ARG A 101 4.12 -13.52 7.15
CA ARG A 101 5.33 -13.92 6.42
C ARG A 101 6.47 -12.93 6.66
N LEU A 102 6.20 -11.64 6.55
CA LEU A 102 7.23 -10.63 6.73
C LEU A 102 7.68 -10.57 8.18
N ARG A 103 6.74 -10.59 9.12
CA ARG A 103 7.06 -10.53 10.54
C ARG A 103 7.91 -11.72 10.97
N ARG A 104 7.59 -12.92 10.50
CA ARG A 104 8.35 -14.14 10.81
C ARG A 104 9.79 -14.05 10.36
N ARG A 105 10.02 -13.43 9.20
CA ARG A 105 11.38 -13.25 8.68
C ARG A 105 12.26 -12.49 9.66
N TYR A 106 11.72 -11.49 10.33
CA TYR A 106 12.48 -10.67 11.27
C TYR A 106 12.51 -11.23 12.69
N THR A 107 11.44 -11.88 13.13
CA THR A 107 11.41 -12.48 14.47
C THR A 107 12.24 -13.75 14.54
N ASP A 108 12.23 -14.59 13.50
CA ASP A 108 12.93 -15.87 13.51
C ASP A 108 14.45 -15.71 13.42
N SER A 109 14.93 -14.62 12.84
CA SER A 109 16.36 -14.38 12.71
C SER A 109 17.05 -14.11 14.05
N GLY A 110 16.32 -13.59 15.03
CA GLY A 110 16.86 -13.21 16.33
C GLY A 110 17.82 -12.04 16.33
N LYS A 111 18.00 -11.38 15.19
CA LYS A 111 18.95 -10.28 15.01
C LYS A 111 18.31 -8.91 15.14
N TYR A 112 16.98 -8.85 15.15
CA TYR A 112 16.26 -7.59 15.10
C TYR A 112 15.41 -7.40 16.35
N ILE A 113 15.28 -6.14 16.75
CA ILE A 113 14.31 -5.73 17.76
C ILE A 113 13.04 -5.35 17.02
N VAL A 114 11.96 -6.11 17.22
CA VAL A 114 10.70 -5.89 16.53
C VAL A 114 9.77 -5.07 17.41
N LYS A 115 9.39 -3.89 16.97
CA LYS A 115 8.46 -2.99 17.66
C LYS A 115 7.17 -2.87 16.90
N GLU A 116 6.10 -2.62 17.62
CA GLU A 116 4.78 -2.44 17.04
C GLU A 116 4.33 -0.99 17.15
N VAL A 117 3.67 -0.50 16.10
CA VAL A 117 3.04 0.81 16.05
C VAL A 117 1.54 0.57 15.91
N SER A 118 0.80 0.76 17.00
CA SER A 118 -0.62 0.42 17.05
C SER A 118 -1.50 1.54 16.49
N SER A 119 -2.72 1.17 16.05
CA SER A 119 -3.69 2.13 15.49
C SER A 119 -4.00 3.32 16.39
N PRO A 120 -4.06 3.21 17.72
CA PRO A 120 -4.28 4.41 18.55
C PRO A 120 -3.20 5.46 18.42
N SER A 121 -1.95 5.07 18.11
CA SER A 121 -0.85 6.03 17.93
C SER A 121 -0.66 6.45 16.48
N PHE A 122 -0.97 5.57 15.54
CA PHE A 122 -0.79 5.84 14.12
C PHE A 122 -1.88 5.16 13.31
N ALA A 123 -2.55 5.91 12.45
CA ALA A 123 -3.53 5.38 11.50
C ALA A 123 -3.31 6.00 10.14
N TYR A 124 -3.34 5.17 9.11
CA TYR A 124 -3.24 5.66 7.73
C TYR A 124 -4.47 6.48 7.37
N GLN A 125 -4.23 7.59 6.68
CA GLN A 125 -5.30 8.41 6.11
C GLN A 125 -5.36 8.13 4.61
N ALA A 126 -6.56 7.88 4.10
CA ALA A 126 -6.75 7.65 2.68
C ALA A 126 -6.28 8.86 1.86
N ILE A 127 -5.54 8.57 0.79
CA ILE A 127 -5.03 9.60 -0.10
C ILE A 127 -5.99 9.69 -1.28
N LYS A 128 -6.52 10.89 -1.50
CA LYS A 128 -7.49 11.15 -2.56
C LYS A 128 -6.79 11.24 -3.91
N PHE A 129 -7.44 10.72 -4.93
CA PHE A 129 -6.98 10.89 -6.29
C PHE A 129 -7.36 12.30 -6.76
N GLU A 130 -6.37 13.03 -7.23
CA GLU A 130 -6.55 14.36 -7.81
C GLU A 130 -6.28 14.27 -9.31
N GLU A 131 -7.25 14.71 -10.09
CA GLU A 131 -7.13 14.79 -11.54
C GLU A 131 -6.30 16.00 -11.98
#